data_34bc00ea252b6c1c06e7f5922f5ac8c9
#
_entry.id   34bc00ea252b6c1c06e7f5922f5ac8c9
#
_cell.length_a   1.000
_cell.length_b   1.000
_cell.length_c   1.000
_cell.angle_alpha   90.00
_cell.angle_beta   90.00
_cell.angle_gamma   90.00
#
_symmetry.space_group_name_H-M   'P 1'
#
loop_
_entity.id
_entity.type
_entity.pdbx_description
1 polymer ?
#
loop_
_entity_poly.entity_id
_entity_poly.type
_entity_poly.pdbx_seq_one_letter_code
_entity_poly.pdbx_strand_id
1 'polypeptide(L)'
;LANGSVRITVELKPEIFYELLKLKSAALNNYITSRITQEDFNQFLKAFFTSRQFQNIPFDTLRYEIEKRFGIRLSDFIDTWYTASHTPTIYIKDVDANQIVLDEFTKYQIKFKVNNPSDIDAIISTEVMQGGGGGMRRGGGMSFETEKKNYIIPAGEAREIKIISDERPANISINTNISHNLPTSHNFNFSKIDNTISDTTSGIYPINPDVFKPNPNEIIIDNEDPGFRTIASNNRHKLKDLFKKKDDEKYKNFMPWWMPSQWTAIAADYCYGETINSAVYKNKGSGANAVEWKTEIPKDGY
;
A
#
# COMPACT_ATOMS: atom_id res chain seq x y z
N LEU A 1 10.61 -33.48 -23.35
CA LEU A 1 10.81 -32.43 -22.31
C LEU A 1 9.55 -32.38 -21.48
N ALA A 2 9.58 -33.00 -20.30
CA ALA A 2 8.45 -33.08 -19.37
C ALA A 2 8.22 -31.72 -18.70
N ASN A 3 7.10 -31.06 -19.00
CA ASN A 3 6.59 -29.96 -18.24
C ASN A 3 6.10 -30.49 -16.88
N GLY A 4 6.98 -30.44 -15.89
CA GLY A 4 6.63 -30.70 -14.50
C GLY A 4 5.82 -29.56 -13.93
N SER A 5 4.55 -29.47 -14.26
CA SER A 5 3.62 -28.62 -13.53
C SER A 5 3.38 -29.25 -12.16
N VAL A 6 4.06 -28.76 -11.13
CA VAL A 6 3.71 -29.09 -9.75
C VAL A 6 2.34 -28.48 -9.48
N ARG A 7 1.28 -29.29 -9.57
CA ARG A 7 -0.04 -28.94 -9.04
C ARG A 7 0.03 -29.02 -7.53
N ILE A 8 0.28 -27.90 -6.88
CA ILE A 8 0.01 -27.78 -5.45
C ILE A 8 -1.51 -27.71 -5.31
N THR A 9 -2.14 -28.82 -4.99
CA THR A 9 -3.55 -28.85 -4.61
C THR A 9 -3.63 -28.38 -3.18
N VAL A 10 -3.68 -27.06 -2.97
CA VAL A 10 -4.06 -26.51 -1.69
C VAL A 10 -5.59 -26.53 -1.66
N GLU A 11 -6.17 -27.28 -0.74
CA GLU A 11 -7.61 -27.17 -0.42
C GLU A 11 -7.83 -25.81 0.27
N LEU A 12 -7.91 -24.76 -0.54
CA LEU A 12 -8.30 -23.44 -0.07
C LEU A 12 -9.78 -23.47 0.30
N LYS A 13 -10.11 -22.97 1.47
CA LYS A 13 -11.50 -22.69 1.81
C LYS A 13 -12.11 -21.80 0.73
N PRO A 14 -13.36 -22.04 0.29
CA PRO A 14 -13.98 -21.26 -0.79
C PRO A 14 -13.91 -19.75 -0.57
N GLU A 15 -14.05 -19.29 0.69
CA GLU A 15 -13.97 -17.87 1.04
C GLU A 15 -12.60 -17.28 0.73
N ILE A 16 -11.52 -17.99 1.07
CA ILE A 16 -10.14 -17.58 0.79
C ILE A 16 -9.89 -17.53 -0.71
N PHE A 17 -10.44 -18.49 -1.46
CA PHE A 17 -10.32 -18.50 -2.92
C PHE A 17 -10.96 -17.26 -3.55
N TYR A 18 -12.17 -16.89 -3.12
CA TYR A 18 -12.86 -15.70 -3.64
C TYR A 18 -12.14 -14.41 -3.29
N GLU A 19 -11.63 -14.27 -2.08
CA GLU A 19 -10.86 -13.08 -1.69
C GLU A 19 -9.55 -12.99 -2.45
N LEU A 20 -8.86 -14.09 -2.67
CA LEU A 20 -7.65 -14.14 -3.50
C LEU A 20 -7.96 -13.77 -4.96
N LEU A 21 -9.09 -14.25 -5.51
CA LEU A 21 -9.50 -13.92 -6.87
C LEU A 21 -9.83 -12.44 -7.02
N LYS A 22 -10.52 -11.83 -6.06
CA LYS A 22 -10.79 -10.39 -6.03
C LYS A 22 -9.49 -9.58 -5.99
N LEU A 23 -8.57 -9.94 -5.09
CA LEU A 23 -7.27 -9.28 -4.95
C LEU A 23 -6.50 -9.35 -6.27
N LYS A 24 -6.48 -10.52 -6.89
CA LYS A 24 -5.82 -10.77 -8.16
C LYS A 24 -6.44 -9.98 -9.32
N SER A 25 -7.75 -9.94 -9.39
CA SER A 25 -8.46 -9.16 -10.41
C SER A 25 -8.23 -7.66 -10.24
N ALA A 26 -8.22 -7.17 -9.00
CA ALA A 26 -7.91 -5.77 -8.71
C ALA A 26 -6.48 -5.39 -9.12
N ALA A 27 -5.49 -6.25 -8.86
CA ALA A 27 -4.11 -6.01 -9.28
C ALA A 27 -3.98 -5.95 -10.81
N LEU A 28 -4.64 -6.85 -11.54
CA LEU A 28 -4.66 -6.82 -13.00
C LEU A 28 -5.33 -5.56 -13.54
N ASN A 29 -6.47 -5.16 -12.95
CA ASN A 29 -7.13 -3.90 -13.29
C ASN A 29 -6.19 -2.70 -13.06
N ASN A 30 -5.53 -2.63 -11.90
CA ASN A 30 -4.61 -1.56 -11.57
C ASN A 30 -3.40 -1.52 -12.51
N TYR A 31 -2.90 -2.67 -12.95
CA TYR A 31 -1.84 -2.76 -13.97
C TYR A 31 -2.28 -2.16 -15.31
N ILE A 32 -3.48 -2.49 -15.77
CA ILE A 32 -4.03 -1.95 -17.02
C ILE A 32 -4.27 -0.44 -16.87
N THR A 33 -4.90 -0.02 -15.80
CA THR A 33 -5.28 1.39 -15.57
C THR A 33 -4.14 2.28 -15.09
N SER A 34 -2.96 1.72 -14.90
CA SER A 34 -1.72 2.52 -14.80
C SER A 34 -1.27 3.11 -16.15
N ARG A 35 -1.81 2.61 -17.26
CA ARG A 35 -1.43 2.99 -18.64
C ARG A 35 -2.57 3.63 -19.43
N ILE A 36 -3.81 3.34 -19.08
CA ILE A 36 -5.02 3.89 -19.72
C ILE A 36 -6.00 4.34 -18.64
N THR A 37 -7.00 5.13 -19.02
CA THR A 37 -8.04 5.54 -18.07
C THR A 37 -8.97 4.37 -17.71
N GLN A 38 -9.54 4.40 -16.52
CA GLN A 38 -10.54 3.41 -16.11
C GLN A 38 -11.78 3.46 -17.05
N GLU A 39 -12.12 4.65 -17.55
CA GLU A 39 -13.25 4.83 -18.44
C GLU A 39 -13.01 4.15 -19.80
N ASP A 40 -11.83 4.37 -20.41
CA ASP A 40 -11.47 3.72 -21.68
C ASP A 40 -11.49 2.19 -21.54
N PHE A 41 -10.99 1.68 -20.42
CA PHE A 41 -11.00 0.25 -20.15
C PHE A 41 -12.42 -0.28 -19.96
N ASN A 42 -13.27 0.43 -19.24
CA ASN A 42 -14.67 0.04 -19.04
C ASN A 42 -15.46 0.06 -20.38
N GLN A 43 -15.24 1.07 -21.21
CA GLN A 43 -15.84 1.13 -22.54
C GLN A 43 -15.40 -0.04 -23.42
N PHE A 44 -14.11 -0.37 -23.39
CA PHE A 44 -13.58 -1.54 -24.10
C PHE A 44 -14.24 -2.83 -23.60
N LEU A 45 -14.28 -3.08 -22.30
CA LEU A 45 -14.88 -4.29 -21.73
C LEU A 45 -16.36 -4.41 -22.10
N LYS A 46 -17.11 -3.29 -22.03
CA LYS A 46 -18.51 -3.26 -22.43
C LYS A 46 -18.68 -3.68 -23.90
N ALA A 47 -17.91 -3.08 -24.79
CA ALA A 47 -17.96 -3.42 -26.22
C ALA A 47 -17.53 -4.87 -26.48
N PHE A 48 -16.45 -5.31 -25.84
CA PHE A 48 -15.90 -6.66 -25.98
C PHE A 48 -16.92 -7.73 -25.56
N PHE A 49 -17.54 -7.60 -24.40
CA PHE A 49 -18.52 -8.56 -23.92
C PHE A 49 -19.87 -8.46 -24.65
N THR A 50 -20.30 -7.26 -25.04
CA THR A 50 -21.54 -7.09 -25.84
C THR A 50 -21.45 -7.78 -27.19
N SER A 51 -20.30 -7.73 -27.85
CA SER A 51 -20.09 -8.37 -29.15
C SER A 51 -19.94 -9.91 -29.09
N ARG A 52 -19.76 -10.45 -27.88
CA ARG A 52 -19.52 -11.91 -27.65
C ARG A 52 -20.50 -12.50 -26.65
N GLN A 53 -21.73 -11.98 -26.61
CA GLN A 53 -22.79 -12.54 -25.75
C GLN A 53 -23.04 -14.00 -26.08
N PHE A 54 -23.23 -14.81 -25.03
CA PHE A 54 -23.49 -16.26 -25.14
C PHE A 54 -22.34 -17.10 -25.72
N GLN A 55 -21.14 -16.53 -25.84
CA GLN A 55 -19.94 -17.26 -26.27
C GLN A 55 -19.08 -17.62 -25.05
N ASN A 56 -18.39 -18.77 -25.17
CA ASN A 56 -17.30 -19.07 -24.25
C ASN A 56 -16.06 -18.28 -24.69
N ILE A 57 -15.60 -17.39 -23.84
CA ILE A 57 -14.48 -16.49 -24.14
C ILE A 57 -13.25 -16.95 -23.36
N PRO A 58 -12.25 -17.56 -24.02
CA PRO A 58 -10.97 -17.87 -23.39
C PRO A 58 -10.26 -16.57 -22.94
N PHE A 59 -9.54 -16.65 -21.83
CA PHE A 59 -8.77 -15.49 -21.32
C PHE A 59 -7.75 -14.96 -22.34
N ASP A 60 -7.14 -15.86 -23.13
CA ASP A 60 -6.20 -15.48 -24.21
C ASP A 60 -6.83 -14.57 -25.26
N THR A 61 -8.13 -14.72 -25.53
CA THR A 61 -8.84 -13.83 -26.45
C THR A 61 -8.94 -12.42 -25.87
N LEU A 62 -9.27 -12.28 -24.59
CA LEU A 62 -9.32 -11.00 -23.91
C LEU A 62 -7.92 -10.35 -23.86
N ARG A 63 -6.89 -11.14 -23.52
CA ARG A 63 -5.48 -10.69 -23.49
C ARG A 63 -5.05 -10.13 -24.85
N TYR A 64 -5.30 -10.88 -25.92
CA TYR A 64 -4.96 -10.46 -27.29
C TYR A 64 -5.65 -9.15 -27.68
N GLU A 65 -6.94 -9.01 -27.38
CA GLU A 65 -7.68 -7.79 -27.73
C GLU A 65 -7.23 -6.56 -26.91
N ILE A 66 -6.83 -6.73 -25.63
CA ILE A 66 -6.23 -5.67 -24.82
C ILE A 66 -4.89 -5.25 -25.43
N GLU A 67 -4.02 -6.20 -25.76
CA GLU A 67 -2.73 -5.91 -26.37
C GLU A 67 -2.90 -5.19 -27.72
N LYS A 68 -3.80 -5.68 -28.57
CA LYS A 68 -4.12 -5.09 -29.87
C LYS A 68 -4.69 -3.67 -29.77
N ARG A 69 -5.55 -3.42 -28.79
CA ARG A 69 -6.24 -2.13 -28.63
C ARG A 69 -5.39 -1.08 -27.97
N PHE A 70 -4.64 -1.45 -26.93
CA PHE A 70 -3.95 -0.53 -26.03
C PHE A 70 -2.42 -0.69 -26.02
N GLY A 71 -1.88 -1.70 -26.68
CA GLY A 71 -0.45 -2.01 -26.66
C GLY A 71 0.06 -2.55 -25.31
N ILE A 72 -0.85 -3.00 -24.42
CA ILE A 72 -0.52 -3.48 -23.08
C ILE A 72 -0.31 -4.98 -23.09
N ARG A 73 0.93 -5.45 -22.92
CA ARG A 73 1.26 -6.86 -22.80
C ARG A 73 0.97 -7.38 -21.40
N LEU A 74 -0.15 -8.08 -21.24
CA LEU A 74 -0.52 -8.67 -19.96
C LEU A 74 0.38 -9.83 -19.54
N SER A 75 1.02 -10.52 -20.49
CA SER A 75 1.98 -11.60 -20.22
C SER A 75 3.10 -11.12 -19.28
N ASP A 76 3.65 -9.94 -19.52
CA ASP A 76 4.77 -9.40 -18.74
C ASP A 76 4.42 -9.28 -17.25
N PHE A 77 3.19 -8.86 -16.94
CA PHE A 77 2.69 -8.79 -15.57
C PHE A 77 2.33 -10.18 -15.01
N ILE A 78 1.58 -10.98 -15.81
CA ILE A 78 1.06 -12.29 -15.37
C ILE A 78 2.21 -13.25 -15.10
N ASP A 79 3.20 -13.33 -15.99
CA ASP A 79 4.31 -14.26 -15.87
C ASP A 79 5.15 -13.94 -14.61
N THR A 80 5.48 -12.67 -14.39
CA THR A 80 6.18 -12.25 -13.18
C THR A 80 5.35 -12.57 -11.93
N TRP A 81 4.07 -12.29 -11.97
CA TRP A 81 3.18 -12.45 -10.84
C TRP A 81 2.87 -13.91 -10.47
N TYR A 82 2.86 -14.84 -11.46
CA TYR A 82 2.71 -16.27 -11.20
C TYR A 82 4.02 -16.94 -10.76
N THR A 83 5.16 -16.38 -11.14
CA THR A 83 6.47 -16.96 -10.83
C THR A 83 7.09 -16.38 -9.55
N ALA A 84 6.73 -15.16 -9.16
CA ALA A 84 7.23 -14.54 -7.95
C ALA A 84 6.81 -15.33 -6.70
N SER A 85 7.79 -15.62 -5.84
CA SER A 85 7.59 -16.30 -4.55
C SER A 85 7.37 -15.34 -3.38
N HIS A 86 7.45 -14.03 -3.63
CA HIS A 86 7.31 -12.96 -2.64
C HIS A 86 6.60 -11.75 -3.25
N THR A 87 6.14 -10.86 -2.38
CA THR A 87 5.51 -9.59 -2.76
C THR A 87 6.52 -8.46 -2.71
N PRO A 88 6.34 -7.38 -3.53
CA PRO A 88 7.23 -6.23 -3.47
C PRO A 88 7.11 -5.50 -2.13
N THR A 89 8.17 -4.78 -1.79
CA THR A 89 8.25 -3.90 -0.63
C THR A 89 8.28 -2.46 -1.11
N ILE A 90 7.47 -1.57 -0.51
CA ILE A 90 7.38 -0.17 -0.91
C ILE A 90 7.71 0.74 0.26
N TYR A 91 8.69 1.62 0.06
CA TYR A 91 8.95 2.74 0.97
C TYR A 91 8.29 4.00 0.42
N ILE A 92 7.62 4.76 1.30
CA ILE A 92 6.97 6.03 0.98
C ILE A 92 7.58 7.10 1.87
N LYS A 93 7.97 8.24 1.28
CA LYS A 93 8.64 9.33 2.00
C LYS A 93 8.28 10.70 1.42
N ASP A 94 8.45 11.75 2.22
CA ASP A 94 8.35 13.14 1.82
C ASP A 94 7.02 13.47 1.11
N VAL A 95 5.91 13.03 1.70
CA VAL A 95 4.56 13.32 1.20
C VAL A 95 4.18 14.73 1.61
N ASP A 96 4.02 15.61 0.62
CA ASP A 96 3.78 17.03 0.84
C ASP A 96 2.82 17.61 -0.21
N ALA A 97 2.15 18.70 0.14
CA ALA A 97 1.29 19.45 -0.79
C ALA A 97 1.63 20.94 -0.72
N ASN A 98 1.78 21.56 -1.88
CA ASN A 98 2.14 22.96 -2.00
C ASN A 98 1.20 23.68 -2.97
N GLN A 99 1.04 24.98 -2.78
CA GLN A 99 0.34 25.84 -3.73
C GLN A 99 1.29 26.18 -4.89
N ILE A 100 0.76 26.21 -6.09
CA ILE A 100 1.44 26.62 -7.32
C ILE A 100 0.57 27.61 -8.08
N VAL A 101 1.19 28.37 -9.00
CA VAL A 101 0.47 29.18 -9.97
C VAL A 101 0.73 28.60 -11.36
N LEU A 102 -0.31 28.15 -12.02
CA LEU A 102 -0.25 27.57 -13.36
C LEU A 102 -1.33 28.23 -14.22
N ASP A 103 -0.94 28.80 -15.37
CA ASP A 103 -1.84 29.52 -16.29
C ASP A 103 -2.67 30.62 -15.59
N GLU A 104 -2.03 31.39 -14.70
CA GLU A 104 -2.66 32.46 -13.88
C GLU A 104 -3.64 31.96 -12.81
N PHE A 105 -3.85 30.67 -12.70
CA PHE A 105 -4.70 30.06 -11.67
C PHE A 105 -3.91 29.47 -10.53
N THR A 106 -4.47 29.60 -9.33
CA THR A 106 -3.97 28.90 -8.17
C THR A 106 -4.36 27.42 -8.26
N LYS A 107 -3.37 26.55 -8.25
CA LYS A 107 -3.51 25.08 -8.20
C LYS A 107 -2.67 24.52 -7.08
N TYR A 108 -2.69 23.22 -6.92
CA TYR A 108 -1.95 22.52 -5.85
C TYR A 108 -1.12 21.39 -6.44
N GLN A 109 0.14 21.31 -6.03
CA GLN A 109 1.02 20.19 -6.36
C GLN A 109 1.16 19.31 -5.13
N ILE A 110 0.77 18.05 -5.26
CA ILE A 110 1.05 17.00 -4.29
C ILE A 110 2.27 16.25 -4.80
N LYS A 111 3.28 16.08 -3.96
CA LYS A 111 4.48 15.31 -4.28
C LYS A 111 4.79 14.29 -3.20
N PHE A 112 5.34 13.17 -3.60
CA PHE A 112 5.83 12.13 -2.71
C PHE A 112 6.90 11.29 -3.41
N LYS A 113 7.72 10.64 -2.62
CA LYS A 113 8.75 9.73 -3.10
C LYS A 113 8.37 8.30 -2.76
N VAL A 114 8.64 7.39 -3.69
CA VAL A 114 8.46 5.95 -3.50
C VAL A 114 9.71 5.21 -3.94
N ASN A 115 10.03 4.13 -3.22
CA ASN A 115 11.13 3.24 -3.58
C ASN A 115 10.63 1.79 -3.53
N ASN A 116 10.94 1.04 -4.58
CA ASN A 116 10.73 -0.40 -4.66
C ASN A 116 12.08 -1.11 -4.68
N PRO A 117 12.66 -1.50 -3.54
CA PRO A 117 13.95 -2.19 -3.51
C PRO A 117 13.87 -3.66 -3.94
N SER A 118 12.67 -4.17 -4.23
CA SER A 118 12.44 -5.57 -4.60
C SER A 118 12.86 -5.82 -6.05
N ASP A 119 13.02 -7.08 -6.40
CA ASP A 119 13.38 -7.54 -7.74
C ASP A 119 12.16 -7.77 -8.67
N ILE A 120 10.97 -7.37 -8.21
CA ILE A 120 9.71 -7.41 -8.95
C ILE A 120 9.06 -6.03 -8.98
N ASP A 121 8.35 -5.75 -10.08
CA ASP A 121 7.61 -4.49 -10.21
C ASP A 121 6.48 -4.40 -9.18
N ALA A 122 6.28 -3.21 -8.66
CA ALA A 122 5.19 -2.90 -7.75
C ALA A 122 4.15 -1.99 -8.42
N ILE A 123 2.91 -2.09 -7.96
CA ILE A 123 1.84 -1.17 -8.36
C ILE A 123 1.37 -0.44 -7.12
N ILE A 124 1.35 0.88 -7.16
CA ILE A 124 0.72 1.71 -6.15
C ILE A 124 -0.49 2.42 -6.73
N SER A 125 -1.49 2.67 -5.91
CA SER A 125 -2.67 3.47 -6.25
C SER A 125 -2.73 4.69 -5.37
N THR A 126 -2.99 5.85 -5.94
CA THR A 126 -3.25 7.08 -5.18
C THR A 126 -4.70 7.49 -5.32
N GLU A 127 -5.23 8.06 -4.27
CA GLU A 127 -6.55 8.65 -4.24
C GLU A 127 -6.45 10.00 -3.52
N VAL A 128 -6.66 11.08 -4.26
CA VAL A 128 -6.63 12.44 -3.73
C VAL A 128 -8.05 12.84 -3.37
N MET A 129 -8.28 13.14 -2.09
CA MET A 129 -9.53 13.71 -1.61
C MET A 129 -9.41 15.24 -1.61
N GLN A 130 -10.33 15.88 -2.30
CA GLN A 130 -10.40 17.34 -2.35
C GLN A 130 -11.08 17.88 -1.09
N GLY A 131 -10.50 18.92 -0.52
CA GLY A 131 -11.09 19.66 0.59
C GLY A 131 -12.16 20.60 0.05
N GLY A 132 -13.35 20.08 -0.21
CA GLY A 132 -14.46 20.89 -0.70
C GLY A 132 -14.77 22.00 0.29
N GLY A 133 -14.70 23.24 -0.16
CA GLY A 133 -15.39 24.34 0.49
C GLY A 133 -16.88 24.01 0.48
N GLY A 134 -17.34 23.43 1.59
CA GLY A 134 -18.68 22.88 1.74
C GLY A 134 -19.77 23.93 1.58
N GLY A 135 -20.17 24.19 0.36
CA GLY A 135 -21.49 24.68 0.09
C GLY A 135 -22.45 23.54 0.38
N MET A 136 -23.17 23.61 1.51
CA MET A 136 -24.29 22.73 1.79
C MET A 136 -25.27 22.81 0.61
N ARG A 137 -25.14 21.92 -0.39
CA ARG A 137 -26.22 21.68 -1.34
C ARG A 137 -27.29 20.90 -0.56
N ARG A 138 -28.34 21.63 -0.26
CA ARG A 138 -29.57 21.09 0.37
C ARG A 138 -30.04 19.88 -0.44
N GLY A 139 -29.84 18.65 0.08
CA GLY A 139 -30.46 17.44 -0.42
C GLY A 139 -29.61 16.45 -1.23
N GLY A 140 -28.29 16.59 -1.28
CA GLY A 140 -27.41 15.61 -1.93
C GLY A 140 -26.27 15.19 -0.99
N GLY A 141 -25.98 13.91 -0.94
CA GLY A 141 -24.80 13.41 -0.22
C GLY A 141 -23.54 14.13 -0.70
N MET A 142 -22.57 14.36 0.17
CA MET A 142 -21.26 14.90 -0.18
C MET A 142 -20.61 13.90 -1.18
N SER A 143 -20.65 14.22 -2.48
CA SER A 143 -19.79 13.56 -3.44
C SER A 143 -18.44 14.26 -3.38
N PHE A 144 -17.50 13.68 -2.68
CA PHE A 144 -16.11 14.08 -2.84
C PHE A 144 -15.66 13.56 -4.21
N GLU A 145 -15.26 14.45 -5.10
CA GLU A 145 -14.56 14.01 -6.30
C GLU A 145 -13.20 13.48 -5.87
N THR A 146 -12.98 12.20 -6.08
CA THR A 146 -11.71 11.54 -5.80
C THR A 146 -11.06 11.19 -7.13
N GLU A 147 -9.85 11.68 -7.35
CA GLU A 147 -9.03 11.27 -8.49
C GLU A 147 -8.17 10.06 -8.10
N LYS A 148 -8.51 8.91 -8.65
CA LYS A 148 -7.73 7.69 -8.48
C LYS A 148 -6.76 7.50 -9.64
N LYS A 149 -5.47 7.26 -9.33
CA LYS A 149 -4.44 6.99 -10.32
C LYS A 149 -3.53 5.85 -9.87
N ASN A 150 -3.16 5.00 -10.82
CA ASN A 150 -2.27 3.88 -10.58
C ASN A 150 -0.91 4.13 -11.22
N TYR A 151 0.15 3.69 -10.52
CA TYR A 151 1.54 3.86 -10.96
C TYR A 151 2.29 2.54 -10.83
N ILE A 152 3.14 2.24 -11.81
CA ILE A 152 4.09 1.14 -11.73
C ILE A 152 5.42 1.69 -11.25
N ILE A 153 5.95 1.07 -10.21
CA ILE A 153 7.28 1.34 -9.68
C ILE A 153 8.16 0.14 -10.06
N PRO A 154 9.06 0.29 -11.01
CA PRO A 154 9.89 -0.81 -11.46
C PRO A 154 10.76 -1.38 -10.34
N ALA A 155 11.16 -2.65 -10.52
CA ALA A 155 12.06 -3.36 -9.63
C ALA A 155 13.37 -2.59 -9.43
N GLY A 156 13.80 -2.43 -8.18
CA GLY A 156 15.05 -1.76 -7.80
C GLY A 156 15.05 -0.24 -7.98
N GLU A 157 13.92 0.38 -8.29
CA GLU A 157 13.88 1.80 -8.62
C GLU A 157 13.15 2.66 -7.58
N ALA A 158 13.59 3.93 -7.50
CA ALA A 158 12.92 4.97 -6.76
C ALA A 158 12.36 6.05 -7.69
N ARG A 159 11.19 6.57 -7.34
CA ARG A 159 10.46 7.58 -8.13
C ARG A 159 9.97 8.71 -7.23
N GLU A 160 10.01 9.93 -7.77
CA GLU A 160 9.24 11.06 -7.26
C GLU A 160 8.00 11.21 -8.13
N ILE A 161 6.84 11.25 -7.50
CA ILE A 161 5.55 11.40 -8.17
C ILE A 161 4.99 12.77 -7.79
N LYS A 162 4.57 13.52 -8.82
CA LYS A 162 3.99 14.86 -8.68
C LYS A 162 2.61 14.87 -9.35
N ILE A 163 1.59 15.24 -8.59
CA ILE A 163 0.20 15.33 -9.03
C ILE A 163 -0.24 16.79 -8.92
N ILE A 164 -0.85 17.32 -9.96
CA ILE A 164 -1.47 18.64 -9.92
C ILE A 164 -2.98 18.47 -9.73
N SER A 165 -3.51 19.17 -8.75
CA SER A 165 -4.94 19.23 -8.45
C SER A 165 -5.42 20.67 -8.65
N ASP A 166 -6.58 20.83 -9.27
CA ASP A 166 -7.22 22.14 -9.45
C ASP A 166 -7.79 22.65 -8.12
N GLU A 167 -8.21 21.76 -7.26
CA GLU A 167 -8.75 22.08 -5.95
C GLU A 167 -7.77 21.74 -4.83
N ARG A 168 -7.94 22.42 -3.68
CA ARG A 168 -7.12 22.19 -2.50
C ARG A 168 -7.31 20.75 -2.00
N PRO A 169 -6.25 19.93 -1.94
CA PRO A 169 -6.34 18.59 -1.39
C PRO A 169 -6.51 18.63 0.13
N ALA A 170 -7.39 17.79 0.66
CA ALA A 170 -7.51 17.54 2.10
C ALA A 170 -6.54 16.46 2.56
N ASN A 171 -6.45 15.39 1.77
CA ASN A 171 -5.53 14.30 2.00
C ASN A 171 -5.19 13.55 0.71
N ILE A 172 -4.18 12.70 0.78
CA ILE A 172 -3.90 11.67 -0.21
C ILE A 172 -3.84 10.32 0.50
N SER A 173 -4.52 9.34 -0.07
CA SER A 173 -4.37 7.93 0.28
C SER A 173 -3.45 7.26 -0.74
N ILE A 174 -2.39 6.61 -0.26
CA ILE A 174 -1.46 5.84 -1.09
C ILE A 174 -1.61 4.38 -0.70
N ASN A 175 -2.10 3.56 -1.64
CA ASN A 175 -2.29 2.13 -1.44
C ASN A 175 -1.20 1.36 -2.18
N THR A 176 -0.46 0.54 -1.46
CA THR A 176 0.63 -0.30 -2.00
C THR A 176 0.12 -1.61 -2.61
N ASN A 177 -1.20 -1.81 -2.66
CA ASN A 177 -1.88 -2.96 -3.24
C ASN A 177 -1.34 -4.30 -2.70
N ILE A 178 -0.88 -5.17 -3.59
CA ILE A 178 -0.24 -6.44 -3.20
C ILE A 178 1.22 -6.17 -2.93
N SER A 179 1.56 -6.01 -1.67
CA SER A 179 2.91 -5.70 -1.21
C SER A 179 3.17 -6.35 0.16
N HIS A 180 4.41 -6.26 0.61
CA HIS A 180 4.80 -6.65 1.97
C HIS A 180 4.37 -5.62 3.02
N ASN A 181 3.89 -4.45 2.59
CA ASN A 181 3.47 -3.37 3.49
C ASN A 181 2.21 -3.73 4.28
N LEU A 182 2.20 -3.35 5.54
CA LEU A 182 1.07 -3.51 6.43
C LEU A 182 0.94 -2.28 7.35
N PRO A 183 -0.19 -1.55 7.32
CA PRO A 183 -1.29 -1.70 6.37
C PRO A 183 -0.87 -1.36 4.93
N THR A 184 -1.64 -1.82 3.94
CA THR A 184 -1.37 -1.50 2.53
C THR A 184 -1.79 -0.08 2.14
N SER A 185 -2.63 0.57 2.94
CA SER A 185 -3.11 1.94 2.69
C SER A 185 -2.54 2.88 3.73
N HIS A 186 -1.92 3.95 3.25
CA HIS A 186 -1.32 5.02 4.04
C HIS A 186 -2.02 6.34 3.72
N ASN A 187 -2.50 7.05 4.77
CA ASN A 187 -3.26 8.29 4.61
C ASN A 187 -2.45 9.47 5.11
N PHE A 188 -2.26 10.48 4.27
CA PHE A 188 -1.52 11.69 4.58
C PHE A 188 -2.45 12.90 4.50
N ASN A 189 -2.64 13.57 5.63
CA ASN A 189 -3.53 14.73 5.74
C ASN A 189 -2.77 16.04 5.54
N PHE A 190 -3.31 16.94 4.74
CA PHE A 190 -2.76 18.26 4.47
C PHE A 190 -3.53 19.34 5.24
N SER A 191 -3.26 19.46 6.53
CA SER A 191 -3.94 20.44 7.41
C SER A 191 -3.62 21.88 7.03
N LYS A 192 -2.39 22.15 6.59
CA LYS A 192 -1.91 23.44 6.13
C LYS A 192 -1.18 23.30 4.81
N ILE A 193 -1.52 24.16 3.85
CA ILE A 193 -0.83 24.32 2.57
C ILE A 193 -0.58 25.81 2.41
N ASP A 194 0.48 26.28 3.04
CA ASP A 194 0.80 27.71 3.13
C ASP A 194 1.97 28.11 2.22
N ASN A 195 2.70 27.12 1.68
CA ASN A 195 3.85 27.36 0.84
C ASN A 195 3.45 27.44 -0.64
N THR A 196 3.81 28.53 -1.30
CA THR A 196 3.75 28.63 -2.76
C THR A 196 5.13 28.33 -3.33
N ILE A 197 5.18 27.40 -4.27
CA ILE A 197 6.41 26.98 -4.94
C ILE A 197 6.34 27.29 -6.44
N SER A 198 7.51 27.44 -7.06
CA SER A 198 7.63 27.72 -8.51
C SER A 198 7.63 26.47 -9.38
N ASP A 199 7.80 25.28 -8.78
CA ASP A 199 7.80 24.02 -9.52
C ASP A 199 6.35 23.64 -9.90
N THR A 200 6.02 23.75 -11.17
CA THR A 200 4.70 23.42 -11.74
C THR A 200 4.71 22.11 -12.51
N THR A 201 5.73 21.28 -12.34
CA THR A 201 5.84 20.01 -13.05
C THR A 201 4.90 18.95 -12.46
N SER A 202 4.41 18.06 -13.32
CA SER A 202 3.64 16.86 -12.92
C SER A 202 4.19 15.64 -13.63
N GLY A 203 4.02 14.46 -13.03
CA GLY A 203 4.48 13.21 -13.63
C GLY A 203 5.26 12.33 -12.66
N ILE A 204 6.02 11.41 -13.24
CA ILE A 204 6.84 10.42 -12.53
C ILE A 204 8.30 10.63 -12.93
N TYR A 205 9.14 10.86 -11.95
CA TYR A 205 10.55 11.17 -12.17
C TYR A 205 11.46 10.16 -11.48
N PRO A 206 12.49 9.64 -12.13
CA PRO A 206 13.48 8.78 -11.46
C PRO A 206 14.27 9.61 -10.44
N ILE A 207 14.53 9.02 -9.29
CA ILE A 207 15.36 9.61 -8.24
C ILE A 207 16.38 8.58 -7.74
N ASN A 208 17.43 9.06 -7.05
CA ASN A 208 18.40 8.16 -6.43
C ASN A 208 17.73 7.41 -5.24
N PRO A 209 17.74 6.07 -5.21
CA PRO A 209 17.24 5.28 -4.08
C PRO A 209 17.94 5.61 -2.74
N ASP A 210 19.13 6.17 -2.77
CA ASP A 210 19.90 6.52 -1.56
C ASP A 210 19.18 7.54 -0.67
N VAL A 211 18.21 8.29 -1.20
CA VAL A 211 17.39 9.22 -0.38
C VAL A 211 16.54 8.48 0.65
N PHE A 212 16.34 7.18 0.48
CA PHE A 212 15.60 6.32 1.41
C PHE A 212 16.48 5.66 2.47
N LYS A 213 17.79 5.76 2.35
CA LYS A 213 18.70 5.23 3.38
C LYS A 213 18.53 6.00 4.69
N PRO A 214 18.56 5.31 5.83
CA PRO A 214 18.54 5.97 7.13
C PRO A 214 19.77 6.87 7.30
N ASN A 215 19.63 7.89 8.13
CA ASN A 215 20.77 8.73 8.49
C ASN A 215 21.84 7.85 9.17
N PRO A 216 23.09 7.87 8.71
CA PRO A 216 24.15 7.02 9.27
C PRO A 216 24.48 7.30 10.73
N ASN A 217 23.99 8.43 11.27
CA ASN A 217 24.16 8.80 12.69
C ASN A 217 22.96 8.43 13.57
N GLU A 218 21.95 7.75 12.99
CA GLU A 218 20.74 7.33 13.70
C GLU A 218 20.65 5.80 13.71
N ILE A 219 20.31 5.24 14.86
CA ILE A 219 19.98 3.84 15.03
C ILE A 219 18.51 3.79 15.43
N ILE A 220 17.69 3.25 14.54
CA ILE A 220 16.26 3.08 14.79
C ILE A 220 16.02 1.59 15.01
N ILE A 221 15.31 1.25 16.08
CA ILE A 221 14.90 -0.12 16.38
C ILE A 221 13.39 -0.11 16.56
N ASP A 222 12.70 -0.72 15.64
CA ASP A 222 11.25 -0.89 15.68
C ASP A 222 10.86 -2.21 16.36
N ASN A 223 9.57 -2.36 16.68
CA ASN A 223 9.05 -3.60 17.27
C ASN A 223 9.07 -4.80 16.31
N GLU A 224 9.32 -4.58 15.02
CA GLU A 224 9.51 -5.63 14.02
C GLU A 224 10.98 -6.07 13.88
N ASP A 225 11.91 -5.30 14.43
CA ASP A 225 13.34 -5.56 14.31
C ASP A 225 13.83 -6.68 15.24
N PRO A 226 14.88 -7.42 14.85
CA PRO A 226 15.49 -8.47 15.70
C PRO A 226 16.00 -7.95 17.05
N GLY A 227 16.30 -6.66 17.13
CA GLY A 227 16.74 -6.00 18.37
C GLY A 227 15.63 -5.74 19.37
N PHE A 228 14.37 -5.91 19.02
CA PHE A 228 13.24 -5.71 19.90
C PHE A 228 12.72 -7.03 20.47
N ARG A 229 12.39 -7.02 21.74
CA ARG A 229 11.66 -8.14 22.36
C ARG A 229 10.77 -7.71 23.50
N THR A 230 9.68 -8.43 23.68
CA THR A 230 8.81 -8.31 24.85
C THR A 230 9.24 -9.27 25.95
N ILE A 231 9.30 -8.79 27.17
CA ILE A 231 9.59 -9.57 28.36
C ILE A 231 8.28 -9.72 29.14
N ALA A 232 7.78 -10.94 29.26
CA ALA A 232 6.62 -11.24 30.08
C ALA A 232 7.05 -11.73 31.45
N SER A 233 6.39 -11.30 32.52
CA SER A 233 6.58 -11.94 33.82
C SER A 233 6.17 -13.40 33.75
N ASN A 234 6.97 -14.28 34.38
CA ASN A 234 6.66 -15.70 34.51
C ASN A 234 5.43 -15.95 35.38
N ASN A 235 4.30 -15.45 34.99
CA ASN A 235 3.04 -15.87 35.58
C ASN A 235 2.71 -17.27 35.06
N ARG A 236 2.72 -18.24 35.97
CA ARG A 236 2.36 -19.64 35.74
C ARG A 236 1.19 -19.69 34.76
N HIS A 237 1.40 -20.34 33.63
CA HIS A 237 0.35 -20.63 32.67
C HIS A 237 -0.83 -21.24 33.40
N LYS A 238 -1.96 -20.53 33.44
CA LYS A 238 -3.19 -21.13 33.95
C LYS A 238 -3.56 -22.25 33.01
N LEU A 239 -3.88 -23.41 33.55
CA LEU A 239 -4.35 -24.60 32.79
C LEU A 239 -5.38 -24.26 31.68
N LYS A 240 -6.13 -23.16 31.84
CA LYS A 240 -7.03 -22.62 30.83
C LYS A 240 -6.35 -22.17 29.52
N ASP A 241 -5.06 -21.85 29.54
CA ASP A 241 -4.35 -21.40 28.33
C ASP A 241 -3.97 -22.58 27.43
N LEU A 242 -3.97 -23.81 27.95
CA LEU A 242 -3.77 -25.04 27.17
C LEU A 242 -4.94 -25.37 26.25
N PHE A 243 -6.13 -24.85 26.54
CA PHE A 243 -7.36 -25.10 25.79
C PHE A 243 -7.78 -23.91 24.88
N LYS A 244 -7.03 -22.80 24.89
CA LYS A 244 -7.28 -21.72 23.94
C LYS A 244 -6.81 -22.17 22.56
N LYS A 245 -7.71 -22.09 21.56
CA LYS A 245 -7.29 -22.17 20.15
C LYS A 245 -6.16 -21.16 19.96
N LYS A 246 -5.04 -21.65 19.43
CA LYS A 246 -3.92 -20.81 19.04
C LYS A 246 -4.46 -19.83 17.98
N ASP A 247 -4.53 -18.59 18.35
CA ASP A 247 -4.92 -17.55 17.43
C ASP A 247 -3.65 -17.24 16.60
N ASP A 248 -3.68 -17.64 15.34
CA ASP A 248 -2.51 -17.59 14.46
C ASP A 248 -2.28 -16.19 13.86
N GLU A 249 -3.17 -15.22 14.15
CA GLU A 249 -3.01 -13.85 13.67
C GLU A 249 -1.98 -13.08 14.51
N LYS A 250 -0.91 -12.64 13.87
CA LYS A 250 0.15 -11.82 14.52
C LYS A 250 -0.38 -10.47 14.97
N TYR A 251 -1.13 -9.77 14.12
CA TYR A 251 -1.67 -8.44 14.40
C TYR A 251 -3.15 -8.53 14.68
N LYS A 252 -3.59 -7.84 15.74
CA LYS A 252 -5.00 -7.76 16.13
C LYS A 252 -5.59 -6.42 15.76
N ASN A 253 -6.90 -6.38 15.58
CA ASN A 253 -7.59 -5.11 15.43
C ASN A 253 -7.50 -4.32 16.73
N PHE A 254 -7.09 -3.06 16.65
CA PHE A 254 -7.08 -2.17 17.79
C PHE A 254 -8.50 -1.84 18.23
N MET A 255 -8.78 -2.08 19.51
CA MET A 255 -10.07 -1.74 20.14
C MET A 255 -9.81 -0.80 21.31
N PRO A 256 -10.15 0.51 21.22
CA PRO A 256 -9.83 1.50 22.26
C PRO A 256 -10.38 1.18 23.64
N TRP A 257 -11.48 0.43 23.69
CA TRP A 257 -12.13 0.03 24.95
C TRP A 257 -11.60 -1.28 25.52
N TRP A 258 -10.74 -2.00 24.83
CA TRP A 258 -10.19 -3.27 25.27
C TRP A 258 -8.68 -3.20 25.38
N MET A 259 -8.19 -3.40 26.61
CA MET A 259 -6.77 -3.45 26.89
C MET A 259 -6.33 -4.88 27.18
N PRO A 260 -5.48 -5.48 26.35
CA PRO A 260 -5.03 -6.85 26.53
C PRO A 260 -4.16 -7.00 27.78
N SER A 261 -4.27 -8.14 28.45
CA SER A 261 -3.40 -8.50 29.59
C SER A 261 -2.01 -8.98 29.17
N GLN A 262 -1.89 -9.43 27.92
CA GLN A 262 -0.63 -9.85 27.30
C GLN A 262 -0.18 -8.81 26.26
N TRP A 263 1.12 -8.80 25.93
CA TRP A 263 1.60 -8.02 24.82
C TRP A 263 0.89 -8.42 23.53
N THR A 264 0.29 -7.46 22.87
CA THR A 264 -0.51 -7.67 21.66
C THR A 264 0.00 -6.72 20.59
N ALA A 265 0.28 -7.25 19.41
CA ALA A 265 0.68 -6.46 18.26
C ALA A 265 -0.55 -5.97 17.48
N ILE A 266 -0.50 -4.73 17.03
CA ILE A 266 -1.45 -4.14 16.07
C ILE A 266 -0.68 -3.59 14.88
N ALA A 267 -1.34 -3.48 13.73
CA ALA A 267 -0.83 -2.77 12.58
C ALA A 267 -1.82 -1.68 12.17
N ALA A 268 -1.33 -0.46 12.00
CA ALA A 268 -2.13 0.69 11.59
C ALA A 268 -1.25 1.78 10.97
N ASP A 269 -1.80 2.61 10.09
CA ASP A 269 -1.09 3.66 9.37
C ASP A 269 -0.54 4.78 10.27
N TYR A 270 -1.06 4.92 11.48
CA TYR A 270 -0.57 5.87 12.50
C TYR A 270 0.54 5.27 13.40
N CYS A 271 0.88 3.98 13.24
CA CYS A 271 2.03 3.39 13.92
C CYS A 271 3.32 3.69 13.15
N TYR A 272 4.44 3.66 13.85
CA TYR A 272 5.75 3.75 13.23
C TYR A 272 6.08 2.44 12.52
N GLY A 273 6.91 2.50 11.48
CA GLY A 273 7.45 1.37 10.73
C GLY A 273 7.86 1.77 9.33
N GLU A 274 8.85 1.11 8.75
CA GLU A 274 9.27 1.37 7.38
C GLU A 274 8.31 0.76 6.36
N THR A 275 7.88 -0.47 6.60
CA THR A 275 6.98 -1.23 5.72
C THR A 275 5.85 -1.88 6.49
N ILE A 276 6.09 -2.25 7.75
CA ILE A 276 5.06 -2.75 8.65
C ILE A 276 4.88 -1.72 9.75
N ASN A 277 3.85 -0.90 9.60
CA ASN A 277 3.50 0.10 10.59
C ASN A 277 2.77 -0.58 11.74
N SER A 278 3.51 -0.96 12.77
CA SER A 278 2.99 -1.75 13.87
C SER A 278 3.38 -1.20 15.24
N ALA A 279 2.68 -1.64 16.26
CA ALA A 279 3.02 -1.35 17.65
C ALA A 279 2.62 -2.52 18.53
N VAL A 280 3.28 -2.64 19.68
CA VAL A 280 2.87 -3.59 20.71
C VAL A 280 2.33 -2.84 21.93
N TYR A 281 1.22 -3.32 22.45
CA TYR A 281 0.57 -2.69 23.59
C TYR A 281 -0.02 -3.71 24.56
N LYS A 282 -0.26 -3.31 25.77
CA LYS A 282 -0.96 -4.08 26.81
C LYS A 282 -1.55 -3.17 27.88
N ASN A 283 -2.42 -3.70 28.68
CA ASN A 283 -2.94 -3.00 29.85
C ASN A 283 -1.78 -2.68 30.85
N LYS A 284 -1.95 -1.58 31.55
CA LYS A 284 -1.06 -1.22 32.66
C LYS A 284 -0.93 -2.37 33.66
N GLY A 285 0.23 -2.56 34.19
CA GLY A 285 0.55 -3.65 35.14
C GLY A 285 1.41 -3.15 36.29
N SER A 286 1.95 -4.09 37.06
CA SER A 286 2.82 -3.84 38.21
C SER A 286 4.28 -3.56 37.86
N GLY A 287 4.63 -3.42 36.58
CA GLY A 287 6.02 -3.29 36.11
C GLY A 287 6.73 -4.61 35.84
N ALA A 288 6.05 -5.75 36.05
CA ALA A 288 6.64 -7.08 35.86
C ALA A 288 6.79 -7.48 34.38
N ASN A 289 6.24 -6.69 33.47
CA ASN A 289 6.40 -6.87 32.02
C ASN A 289 7.17 -5.68 31.46
N ALA A 290 8.14 -5.94 30.61
CA ALA A 290 9.01 -4.94 30.02
C ALA A 290 9.15 -5.16 28.51
N VAL A 291 9.70 -4.18 27.84
CA VAL A 291 10.22 -4.30 26.49
C VAL A 291 11.73 -4.01 26.54
N GLU A 292 12.46 -4.62 25.65
CA GLU A 292 13.90 -4.41 25.52
C GLU A 292 14.22 -4.09 24.06
N TRP A 293 15.03 -3.06 23.85
CA TRP A 293 15.67 -2.73 22.59
C TRP A 293 17.18 -2.97 22.74
N LYS A 294 17.77 -3.76 21.85
CA LYS A 294 19.17 -4.10 21.86
C LYS A 294 19.77 -3.85 20.49
N THR A 295 20.87 -3.11 20.45
CA THR A 295 21.64 -2.87 19.24
C THR A 295 23.14 -2.86 19.53
N GLU A 296 23.93 -3.03 18.49
CA GLU A 296 25.36 -2.76 18.52
C GLU A 296 25.60 -1.32 18.10
N ILE A 297 26.40 -0.61 18.87
CA ILE A 297 26.82 0.76 18.53
C ILE A 297 28.11 0.64 17.70
N PRO A 298 28.06 0.97 16.39
CA PRO A 298 29.17 0.72 15.49
C PRO A 298 30.39 1.61 15.70
N LYS A 299 30.25 2.71 16.45
CA LYS A 299 31.32 3.66 16.78
C LYS A 299 31.11 4.20 18.16
N ASP A 300 32.22 4.46 18.86
CA ASP A 300 32.19 5.22 20.09
C ASP A 300 31.62 6.61 19.79
N GLY A 301 30.54 6.98 20.49
CA GLY A 301 29.86 8.24 20.38
C GLY A 301 29.69 8.90 21.75
N TYR A 302 29.52 10.20 21.76
CA TYR A 302 29.18 10.98 22.94
C TYR A 302 27.67 11.25 22.95
#